data_641360b844e01e6012257d292e9102ed
#
_entry.id   641360b844e01e6012257d292e9102ed
#
_cell.length_a   1.000
_cell.length_b   1.000
_cell.length_c   1.000
_cell.angle_alpha   90.00
_cell.angle_beta   90.00
_cell.angle_gamma   90.00
#
_symmetry.space_group_name_H-M   'P 1'
#
loop_
_entity.id
_entity.type
_entity.pdbx_description
1 polymer ?
#
loop_
_entity_poly.entity_id
_entity_poly.type
_entity_poly.pdbx_seq_one_letter_code
_entity_poly.pdbx_strand_id
1 'polypeptide(L)'
;QAQLESELWLEKHGADLKSIHFVEVPFPEMAGALERGQVAAALMVEPLITAAGDKVRMLGDAMGAIAPQFVSTGWFASDAWVQANPDVAARFVRAILRTARWANTHHTQSAQILVRSAKLDPVIASKMTRSTYGTKLEPALLQPVVDMFSHFGVLSKPMRADEIIWTASPAVARS
;
A
#
# COMPACT_ATOMS: atom_id res chain seq x y z
N GLN A 1 -7.32 -4.78 -5.30
CA GLN A 1 -6.05 -4.06 -5.59
C GLN A 1 -4.94 -5.07 -5.88
N ALA A 2 -4.62 -5.99 -4.97
CA ALA A 2 -3.53 -6.98 -5.13
C ALA A 2 -3.58 -7.76 -6.45
N GLN A 3 -4.78 -8.18 -6.89
CA GLN A 3 -4.96 -8.82 -8.18
C GLN A 3 -4.54 -7.90 -9.34
N LEU A 4 -4.99 -6.64 -9.35
CA LEU A 4 -4.67 -5.68 -10.41
C LEU A 4 -3.17 -5.35 -10.48
N GLU A 5 -2.50 -5.29 -9.34
CA GLU A 5 -1.03 -5.14 -9.27
C GLU A 5 -0.33 -6.33 -9.93
N SER A 6 -0.82 -7.55 -9.64
CA SER A 6 -0.31 -8.78 -10.27
C SER A 6 -0.58 -8.83 -11.77
N GLU A 7 -1.81 -8.48 -12.19
CA GLU A 7 -2.19 -8.41 -13.60
C GLU A 7 -1.33 -7.41 -14.37
N LEU A 8 -1.14 -6.21 -13.83
CA LEU A 8 -0.31 -5.17 -14.45
C LEU A 8 1.16 -5.63 -14.61
N TRP A 9 1.71 -6.29 -13.57
CA TRP A 9 3.06 -6.83 -13.64
C TRP A 9 3.19 -7.93 -14.68
N LEU A 10 2.25 -8.86 -14.71
CA LEU A 10 2.19 -9.96 -15.66
C LEU A 10 2.03 -9.46 -17.11
N GLU A 11 1.13 -8.50 -17.34
CA GLU A 11 0.92 -7.87 -18.65
C GLU A 11 2.21 -7.20 -19.16
N LYS A 12 2.89 -6.44 -18.30
CA LYS A 12 4.18 -5.80 -18.64
C LYS A 12 5.30 -6.80 -18.96
N HIS A 13 5.17 -8.05 -18.49
CA HIS A 13 6.12 -9.13 -18.79
C HIS A 13 5.63 -10.06 -19.90
N GLY A 14 4.59 -9.67 -20.64
CA GLY A 14 4.11 -10.39 -21.81
C GLY A 14 3.28 -11.64 -21.52
N ALA A 15 2.74 -11.78 -20.31
CA ALA A 15 1.88 -12.90 -19.98
C ALA A 15 0.47 -12.73 -20.62
N ASP A 16 -0.10 -13.84 -21.07
CA ASP A 16 -1.52 -13.87 -21.46
C ASP A 16 -2.41 -14.02 -20.22
N LEU A 17 -3.00 -12.92 -19.76
CA LEU A 17 -3.86 -12.89 -18.57
C LEU A 17 -5.06 -13.84 -18.67
N LYS A 18 -5.54 -14.19 -19.89
CA LYS A 18 -6.64 -15.13 -20.12
C LYS A 18 -6.26 -16.56 -19.75
N SER A 19 -4.98 -16.88 -19.74
CA SER A 19 -4.46 -18.18 -19.35
C SER A 19 -4.24 -18.33 -17.84
N ILE A 20 -4.39 -17.24 -17.06
CA ILE A 20 -4.12 -17.20 -15.63
C ILE A 20 -5.41 -17.24 -14.84
N HIS A 21 -5.47 -18.17 -13.89
CA HIS A 21 -6.59 -18.29 -12.99
C HIS A 21 -6.23 -17.70 -11.62
N PHE A 22 -6.88 -16.59 -11.27
CA PHE A 22 -6.69 -15.95 -9.97
C PHE A 22 -7.60 -16.59 -8.92
N VAL A 23 -7.05 -16.86 -7.75
CA VAL A 23 -7.77 -17.38 -6.58
C VAL A 23 -7.53 -16.46 -5.38
N GLU A 24 -8.57 -16.26 -4.57
CA GLU A 24 -8.45 -15.48 -3.36
C GLU A 24 -7.89 -16.36 -2.23
N VAL A 25 -6.77 -15.93 -1.66
CA VAL A 25 -6.12 -16.57 -0.52
C VAL A 25 -5.80 -15.47 0.51
N PRO A 26 -6.16 -15.64 1.79
CA PRO A 26 -5.77 -14.68 2.83
C PRO A 26 -4.24 -14.56 2.92
N PHE A 27 -3.74 -13.33 3.05
CA PHE A 27 -2.30 -13.07 3.08
C PHE A 27 -1.51 -13.98 4.03
N PRO A 28 -1.94 -14.26 5.27
CA PRO A 28 -1.21 -15.16 6.18
C PRO A 28 -1.12 -16.62 5.69
N GLU A 29 -2.00 -17.04 4.80
CA GLU A 29 -2.08 -18.42 4.31
C GLU A 29 -1.30 -18.63 3.00
N MET A 30 -0.86 -17.56 2.34
CA MET A 30 -0.25 -17.60 1.01
C MET A 30 1.03 -18.44 0.96
N ALA A 31 1.92 -18.30 1.95
CA ALA A 31 3.14 -19.11 2.01
C ALA A 31 2.81 -20.60 2.10
N GLY A 32 1.86 -20.99 2.93
CA GLY A 32 1.41 -22.38 3.02
C GLY A 32 0.72 -22.88 1.75
N ALA A 33 -0.03 -22.05 1.04
CA ALA A 33 -0.65 -22.39 -0.22
C ALA A 33 0.41 -22.67 -1.32
N LEU A 34 1.47 -21.85 -1.36
CA LEU A 34 2.63 -22.07 -2.23
C LEU A 34 3.36 -23.39 -1.91
N GLU A 35 3.65 -23.64 -0.63
CA GLU A 35 4.32 -24.87 -0.18
C GLU A 35 3.52 -26.13 -0.54
N ARG A 36 2.20 -26.08 -0.49
CA ARG A 36 1.33 -27.21 -0.85
C ARG A 36 1.03 -27.30 -2.35
N GLY A 37 1.58 -26.40 -3.17
CA GLY A 37 1.32 -26.38 -4.60
C GLY A 37 -0.13 -26.02 -4.97
N GLN A 38 -0.89 -25.41 -4.08
CA GLN A 38 -2.26 -24.98 -4.33
C GLN A 38 -2.33 -23.76 -5.26
N VAL A 39 -1.29 -22.95 -5.25
CA VAL A 39 -1.07 -21.83 -6.18
C VAL A 39 0.38 -21.88 -6.69
N ALA A 40 0.59 -21.47 -7.94
CA ALA A 40 1.91 -21.44 -8.56
C ALA A 40 2.71 -20.20 -8.15
N ALA A 41 2.02 -19.09 -7.85
CA ALA A 41 2.58 -17.83 -7.39
C ALA A 41 1.58 -17.10 -6.50
N ALA A 42 2.05 -16.17 -5.69
CA ALA A 42 1.20 -15.33 -4.84
C ALA A 42 1.79 -13.92 -4.71
N LEU A 43 0.94 -12.91 -4.65
CA LEU A 43 1.36 -11.56 -4.26
C LEU A 43 1.41 -11.51 -2.73
N MET A 44 2.61 -11.39 -2.19
CA MET A 44 2.83 -11.31 -0.76
C MET A 44 3.34 -9.91 -0.37
N VAL A 45 3.12 -9.54 0.89
CA VAL A 45 3.56 -8.25 1.44
C VAL A 45 4.32 -8.47 2.74
N GLU A 46 5.15 -7.49 3.13
CA GLU A 46 5.79 -7.51 4.45
C GLU A 46 4.74 -7.36 5.57
N PRO A 47 4.92 -8.00 6.70
CA PRO A 47 6.08 -8.81 7.15
C PRO A 47 6.07 -10.28 6.69
N LEU A 48 5.11 -10.69 5.90
CA LEU A 48 4.87 -12.10 5.55
C LEU A 48 5.94 -12.65 4.59
N ILE A 49 6.51 -11.80 3.73
CA ILE A 49 7.64 -12.19 2.86
C ILE A 49 8.83 -12.57 3.74
N THR A 50 9.21 -11.72 4.67
CA THR A 50 10.31 -11.99 5.60
C THR A 50 10.02 -13.20 6.48
N ALA A 51 8.78 -13.40 6.93
CA ALA A 51 8.38 -14.56 7.72
C ALA A 51 8.43 -15.87 6.94
N ALA A 52 8.13 -15.85 5.66
CA ALA A 52 8.22 -17.02 4.79
C ALA A 52 9.69 -17.46 4.56
N GLY A 53 10.66 -16.53 4.58
CA GLY A 53 12.09 -16.82 4.43
C GLY A 53 12.39 -17.61 3.17
N ASP A 54 13.21 -18.66 3.31
CA ASP A 54 13.66 -19.50 2.20
C ASP A 54 12.58 -20.43 1.61
N LYS A 55 11.37 -20.42 2.19
CA LYS A 55 10.25 -21.23 1.69
C LYS A 55 9.64 -20.68 0.40
N VAL A 56 9.89 -19.41 0.09
CA VAL A 56 9.41 -18.72 -1.10
C VAL A 56 10.55 -18.06 -1.86
N ARG A 57 10.38 -17.92 -3.16
CA ARG A 57 11.32 -17.23 -4.04
C ARG A 57 10.65 -16.00 -4.63
N MET A 58 11.27 -14.84 -4.51
CA MET A 58 10.82 -13.64 -5.19
C MET A 58 10.90 -13.80 -6.71
N LEU A 59 9.81 -13.56 -7.41
CA LEU A 59 9.74 -13.55 -8.88
C LEU A 59 9.92 -12.14 -9.45
N GLY A 60 9.44 -11.14 -8.74
CA GLY A 60 9.52 -9.75 -9.14
C GLY A 60 8.77 -8.82 -8.18
N ASP A 61 8.80 -7.54 -8.47
CA ASP A 61 8.11 -6.50 -7.73
C ASP A 61 6.85 -6.07 -8.49
N ALA A 62 5.70 -6.65 -8.12
CA ALA A 62 4.42 -6.31 -8.73
C ALA A 62 3.98 -4.88 -8.44
N MET A 63 4.31 -4.35 -7.26
CA MET A 63 4.00 -2.96 -6.91
C MET A 63 4.82 -1.98 -7.74
N GLY A 64 6.10 -2.27 -8.00
CA GLY A 64 6.97 -1.48 -8.87
C GLY A 64 6.48 -1.40 -10.32
N ALA A 65 5.59 -2.30 -10.75
CA ALA A 65 4.95 -2.21 -12.04
C ALA A 65 3.98 -1.02 -12.16
N ILE A 66 3.43 -0.51 -11.07
CA ILE A 66 2.54 0.66 -11.08
C ILE A 66 3.36 1.92 -11.38
N ALA A 67 4.34 2.23 -10.56
CA ALA A 67 5.26 3.36 -10.71
C ALA A 67 6.46 3.19 -9.76
N PRO A 68 7.59 3.88 -10.01
CA PRO A 68 8.74 3.85 -9.09
C PRO A 68 8.42 4.36 -7.68
N GLN A 69 7.46 5.26 -7.56
CA GLN A 69 6.90 5.75 -6.30
C GLN A 69 5.42 6.06 -6.46
N PHE A 70 4.62 5.60 -5.53
CA PHE A 70 3.19 5.88 -5.48
C PHE A 70 2.64 5.70 -4.07
N VAL A 71 1.45 6.22 -3.81
CA VAL A 71 0.72 6.01 -2.55
C VAL A 71 -0.16 4.77 -2.69
N SER A 72 0.21 3.69 -2.02
CA SER A 72 -0.55 2.43 -2.03
C SER A 72 -1.69 2.42 -1.02
N THR A 73 -1.58 3.19 0.05
CA THR A 73 -2.56 3.21 1.15
C THR A 73 -2.68 4.60 1.72
N GLY A 74 -3.89 5.01 2.05
CA GLY A 74 -4.17 6.33 2.60
C GLY A 74 -5.35 6.32 3.56
N TRP A 75 -5.55 7.42 4.25
CA TRP A 75 -6.71 7.69 5.07
C TRP A 75 -7.76 8.44 4.25
N PHE A 76 -9.01 8.09 4.40
CA PHE A 76 -10.12 8.77 3.72
C PHE A 76 -11.26 9.07 4.69
N ALA A 77 -12.05 10.07 4.35
CA ALA A 77 -13.26 10.45 5.06
C ALA A 77 -14.28 10.95 4.03
N SER A 78 -15.56 10.99 4.39
CA SER A 78 -16.57 11.60 3.53
C SER A 78 -16.45 13.12 3.52
N ASP A 79 -16.78 13.76 2.40
CA ASP A 79 -16.79 15.22 2.25
C ASP A 79 -17.67 15.88 3.30
N ALA A 80 -18.85 15.33 3.55
CA ALA A 80 -19.77 15.85 4.56
C ALA A 80 -19.14 15.86 5.96
N TRP A 81 -18.40 14.81 6.32
CA TRP A 81 -17.73 14.77 7.63
C TRP A 81 -16.59 15.80 7.72
N VAL A 82 -15.78 15.92 6.67
CA VAL A 82 -14.67 16.86 6.63
C VAL A 82 -15.17 18.30 6.67
N GLN A 83 -16.25 18.61 5.94
CA GLN A 83 -16.89 19.93 5.97
C GLN A 83 -17.45 20.28 7.35
N ALA A 84 -18.02 19.30 8.05
CA ALA A 84 -18.54 19.49 9.40
C ALA A 84 -17.43 19.55 10.48
N ASN A 85 -16.23 18.99 10.21
CA ASN A 85 -15.16 18.83 11.19
C ASN A 85 -13.78 19.25 10.65
N PRO A 86 -13.60 20.40 10.02
CA PRO A 86 -12.37 20.77 9.32
C PRO A 86 -11.15 20.83 10.25
N ASP A 87 -11.32 21.32 11.47
CA ASP A 87 -10.23 21.42 12.45
C ASP A 87 -9.78 20.05 12.96
N VAL A 88 -10.71 19.11 13.11
CA VAL A 88 -10.39 17.74 13.51
C VAL A 88 -9.63 17.03 12.40
N ALA A 89 -10.10 17.14 11.16
CA ALA A 89 -9.42 16.59 9.98
C ALA A 89 -7.99 17.13 9.87
N ALA A 90 -7.81 18.44 10.00
CA ALA A 90 -6.51 19.08 9.92
C ALA A 90 -5.55 18.63 11.05
N ARG A 91 -6.04 18.54 12.28
CA ARG A 91 -5.23 18.01 13.41
C ARG A 91 -4.83 16.57 13.19
N PHE A 92 -5.74 15.75 12.67
CA PHE A 92 -5.46 14.37 12.31
C PHE A 92 -4.35 14.28 11.25
N VAL A 93 -4.49 15.00 10.14
CA VAL A 93 -3.49 15.03 9.05
C VAL A 93 -2.12 15.46 9.60
N ARG A 94 -2.06 16.53 10.40
CA ARG A 94 -0.79 16.97 11.01
C ARG A 94 -0.16 15.90 11.90
N ALA A 95 -0.96 15.20 12.69
CA ALA A 95 -0.47 14.12 13.55
C ALA A 95 0.09 12.96 12.74
N ILE A 96 -0.63 12.54 11.69
CA ILE A 96 -0.18 11.46 10.78
C ILE A 96 1.11 11.85 10.07
N LEU A 97 1.19 13.04 9.47
CA LEU A 97 2.40 13.49 8.76
C LEU A 97 3.60 13.64 9.69
N ARG A 98 3.40 14.11 10.92
CA ARG A 98 4.46 14.16 11.94
C ARG A 98 4.95 12.76 12.31
N THR A 99 4.02 11.82 12.51
CA THR A 99 4.34 10.42 12.82
C THR A 99 5.04 9.74 11.66
N ALA A 100 4.60 10.00 10.42
CA ALA A 100 5.25 9.50 9.19
C ALA A 100 6.72 9.93 9.10
N ARG A 101 6.99 11.24 9.30
CA ARG A 101 8.37 11.76 9.32
C ARG A 101 9.22 11.10 10.40
N TRP A 102 8.66 10.94 11.61
CA TRP A 102 9.35 10.27 12.69
C TRP A 102 9.63 8.80 12.37
N ALA A 103 8.63 8.06 11.89
CA ALA A 103 8.76 6.62 11.60
C ALA A 103 9.78 6.33 10.48
N ASN A 104 9.88 7.22 9.48
CA ASN A 104 10.87 7.09 8.39
C ASN A 104 12.33 7.23 8.86
N THR A 105 12.55 7.85 10.02
CA THR A 105 13.90 8.11 10.55
C THR A 105 14.20 7.33 11.84
N HIS A 106 13.19 6.68 12.43
CA HIS A 106 13.33 5.98 13.72
C HIS A 106 12.96 4.50 13.59
N HIS A 107 13.62 3.77 12.68
CA HIS A 107 13.26 2.40 12.34
C HIS A 107 13.32 1.46 13.54
N THR A 108 14.33 1.57 14.41
CA THR A 108 14.45 0.73 15.60
C THR A 108 13.28 0.94 16.57
N GLN A 109 12.95 2.20 16.87
CA GLN A 109 11.85 2.50 17.80
C GLN A 109 10.50 2.14 17.22
N SER A 110 10.29 2.38 15.92
CA SER A 110 9.04 2.00 15.23
C SER A 110 8.90 0.49 15.11
N ALA A 111 9.99 -0.28 14.97
CA ALA A 111 9.96 -1.74 15.03
C ALA A 111 9.49 -2.22 16.42
N GLN A 112 9.98 -1.61 17.51
CA GLN A 112 9.52 -1.94 18.86
C GLN A 112 8.01 -1.66 19.06
N ILE A 113 7.47 -0.64 18.40
CA ILE A 113 6.02 -0.38 18.40
C ILE A 113 5.28 -1.50 17.70
N LEU A 114 5.75 -1.96 16.53
CA LEU A 114 5.15 -3.08 15.80
C LEU A 114 5.16 -4.38 16.63
N VAL A 115 6.29 -4.68 17.29
CA VAL A 115 6.39 -5.83 18.20
C VAL A 115 5.34 -5.77 19.30
N ARG A 116 5.17 -4.61 19.94
CA ARG A 116 4.22 -4.45 21.06
C ARG A 116 2.77 -4.40 20.62
N SER A 117 2.46 -3.61 19.58
CA SER A 117 1.09 -3.28 19.19
C SER A 117 0.52 -4.23 18.16
N ALA A 118 1.32 -4.68 17.20
CA ALA A 118 0.91 -5.63 16.16
C ALA A 118 1.30 -7.08 16.48
N LYS A 119 1.95 -7.33 17.65
CA LYS A 119 2.43 -8.67 18.07
C LYS A 119 3.38 -9.29 17.03
N LEU A 120 4.09 -8.46 16.29
CA LEU A 120 5.05 -8.92 15.30
C LEU A 120 6.26 -9.55 15.99
N ASP A 121 6.77 -10.66 15.42
CA ASP A 121 7.99 -11.28 15.91
C ASP A 121 9.17 -10.28 15.85
N PRO A 122 9.97 -10.14 16.91
CA PRO A 122 11.08 -9.19 16.93
C PRO A 122 12.14 -9.42 15.85
N VAL A 123 12.40 -10.69 15.48
CA VAL A 123 13.36 -11.03 14.43
C VAL A 123 12.82 -10.60 13.06
N ILE A 124 11.54 -10.85 12.80
CA ILE A 124 10.87 -10.40 11.57
C ILE A 124 10.87 -8.87 11.51
N ALA A 125 10.47 -8.21 12.61
CA ALA A 125 10.44 -6.74 12.68
C ALA A 125 11.80 -6.08 12.40
N SER A 126 12.91 -6.77 12.73
CA SER A 126 14.27 -6.28 12.50
C SER A 126 14.78 -6.49 11.08
N LYS A 127 14.26 -7.51 10.37
CA LYS A 127 14.73 -7.94 9.05
C LYS A 127 13.86 -7.46 7.89
N MET A 128 12.56 -7.26 8.13
CA MET A 128 11.61 -6.92 7.07
C MET A 128 11.96 -5.60 6.38
N THR A 129 11.67 -5.53 5.10
CA THR A 129 11.72 -4.27 4.35
C THR A 129 10.67 -3.31 4.91
N ARG A 130 11.10 -2.08 5.21
CA ARG A 130 10.22 -1.06 5.82
C ARG A 130 9.54 -0.23 4.73
N SER A 131 8.25 -0.03 4.90
CA SER A 131 7.52 0.94 4.09
C SER A 131 8.03 2.36 4.34
N THR A 132 8.10 3.16 3.29
CA THR A 132 8.31 4.61 3.41
C THR A 132 6.95 5.28 3.54
N TYR A 133 6.73 6.00 4.62
CA TYR A 133 5.48 6.72 4.85
C TYR A 133 5.50 8.07 4.14
N GLY A 134 4.43 8.38 3.40
CA GLY A 134 4.27 9.67 2.73
C GLY A 134 4.26 10.82 3.74
N THR A 135 5.10 11.82 3.51
CA THR A 135 5.16 13.05 4.35
C THR A 135 4.41 14.22 3.73
N LYS A 136 3.87 14.01 2.54
CA LYS A 136 2.99 14.89 1.78
C LYS A 136 2.13 14.03 0.87
N LEU A 137 0.98 14.52 0.50
CA LEU A 137 0.10 13.88 -0.48
C LEU A 137 0.07 14.73 -1.74
N GLU A 138 0.70 14.24 -2.80
CA GLU A 138 0.76 14.89 -4.10
C GLU A 138 -0.05 14.09 -5.13
N PRO A 139 -0.83 14.75 -5.99
CA PRO A 139 -1.59 14.06 -7.04
C PRO A 139 -0.74 13.11 -7.88
N ALA A 140 0.50 13.51 -8.21
CA ALA A 140 1.43 12.70 -8.99
C ALA A 140 1.79 11.35 -8.34
N LEU A 141 1.71 11.23 -7.01
CA LEU A 141 1.94 9.96 -6.31
C LEU A 141 0.70 9.09 -6.24
N LEU A 142 -0.48 9.64 -6.43
CA LEU A 142 -1.74 8.88 -6.40
C LEU A 142 -2.23 8.54 -7.82
N GLN A 143 -1.95 9.39 -8.81
CA GLN A 143 -2.42 9.21 -10.19
C GLN A 143 -2.08 7.84 -10.78
N PRO A 144 -0.88 7.27 -10.60
CA PRO A 144 -0.56 5.95 -11.16
C PRO A 144 -1.50 4.83 -10.68
N VAL A 145 -1.98 4.90 -9.45
CA VAL A 145 -2.96 3.92 -8.92
C VAL A 145 -4.34 4.16 -9.54
N VAL A 146 -4.74 5.41 -9.70
CA VAL A 146 -6.00 5.78 -10.37
C VAL A 146 -5.98 5.31 -11.83
N ASP A 147 -4.86 5.49 -12.53
CA ASP A 147 -4.68 5.07 -13.92
C ASP A 147 -4.74 3.54 -14.04
N MET A 148 -4.12 2.79 -13.12
CA MET A 148 -4.23 1.33 -13.06
C MET A 148 -5.69 0.88 -12.89
N PHE A 149 -6.44 1.48 -11.98
CA PHE A 149 -7.87 1.17 -11.80
C PHE A 149 -8.70 1.50 -13.04
N SER A 150 -8.37 2.57 -13.76
CA SER A 150 -9.00 2.93 -15.02
C SER A 150 -8.65 1.93 -16.12
N HIS A 151 -7.37 1.52 -16.22
CA HIS A 151 -6.89 0.54 -17.21
C HIS A 151 -7.64 -0.79 -17.11
N PHE A 152 -7.86 -1.28 -15.90
CA PHE A 152 -8.60 -2.52 -15.67
C PHE A 152 -10.12 -2.35 -15.53
N GLY A 153 -10.65 -1.18 -15.87
CA GLY A 153 -12.10 -0.93 -15.92
C GLY A 153 -12.82 -0.93 -14.58
N VAL A 154 -12.06 -0.76 -13.48
CA VAL A 154 -12.64 -0.64 -12.12
C VAL A 154 -13.31 0.72 -11.96
N LEU A 155 -12.76 1.76 -12.55
CA LEU A 155 -13.38 3.07 -12.60
C LEU A 155 -14.25 3.17 -13.85
N SER A 156 -15.51 3.58 -13.66
CA SER A 156 -16.49 3.73 -14.75
C SER A 156 -16.17 4.90 -15.69
N LYS A 157 -15.31 5.83 -15.26
CA LYS A 157 -14.83 6.98 -16.03
C LYS A 157 -13.43 7.39 -15.56
N PRO A 158 -12.63 8.01 -16.44
CA PRO A 158 -11.36 8.61 -16.03
C PRO A 158 -11.54 9.57 -14.85
N MET A 159 -10.60 9.54 -13.92
CA MET A 159 -10.59 10.39 -12.74
C MET A 159 -9.19 11.00 -12.58
N ARG A 160 -9.13 12.21 -12.03
CA ARG A 160 -7.87 12.86 -11.65
C ARG A 160 -7.66 12.69 -10.14
N ALA A 161 -6.43 12.40 -9.75
CA ALA A 161 -6.10 12.21 -8.35
C ALA A 161 -6.32 13.46 -7.49
N ASP A 162 -6.21 14.66 -8.07
CA ASP A 162 -6.47 15.91 -7.35
C ASP A 162 -7.95 16.12 -6.99
N GLU A 163 -8.89 15.42 -7.66
CA GLU A 163 -10.31 15.47 -7.35
C GLU A 163 -10.67 14.76 -6.04
N ILE A 164 -9.81 13.83 -5.59
CA ILE A 164 -10.05 13.02 -4.38
C ILE A 164 -9.13 13.38 -3.21
N ILE A 165 -8.20 14.31 -3.43
CA ILE A 165 -7.30 14.78 -2.37
C ILE A 165 -7.94 15.96 -1.65
N TRP A 166 -8.23 15.77 -0.37
CA TRP A 166 -8.64 16.87 0.47
C TRP A 166 -7.47 17.83 0.75
N THR A 167 -7.65 19.08 0.41
CA THR A 167 -6.71 20.15 0.75
C THR A 167 -7.28 20.99 1.87
N ALA A 168 -6.57 21.03 3.01
CA ALA A 168 -6.95 21.92 4.09
C ALA A 168 -6.96 23.37 3.61
N SER A 169 -7.94 24.17 4.07
CA SER A 169 -7.94 25.61 3.82
C SER A 169 -6.57 26.22 4.26
N PRO A 170 -6.05 27.23 3.54
CA PRO A 170 -4.76 27.87 3.86
C PRO A 170 -4.63 28.35 5.31
N ALA A 171 -5.73 28.66 5.98
CA ALA A 171 -5.76 29.04 7.39
C ALA A 171 -5.38 27.87 8.33
N VAL A 172 -5.68 26.63 7.93
CA VAL A 172 -5.43 25.41 8.71
C VAL A 172 -4.06 24.82 8.41
N ALA A 173 -3.50 25.11 7.25
CA ALA A 173 -2.18 24.62 6.84
C ALA A 173 -1.01 25.32 7.55
N ARG A 174 -1.26 26.47 8.21
CA ARG A 174 -0.24 27.33 8.83
C ARG A 174 -0.17 27.24 10.37
N SER A 175 -1.04 26.47 11.00
CA SER A 175 -1.07 26.32 12.48
C SER A 175 -0.39 25.04 12.99
#